data_428e04dca835851706a45b2ab8bd2cd7
#
_entry.id   428e04dca835851706a45b2ab8bd2cd7
#
_cell.length_a   1.000
_cell.length_b   1.000
_cell.length_c   1.000
_cell.angle_alpha   90.00
_cell.angle_beta   90.00
_cell.angle_gamma   90.00
#
_symmetry.space_group_name_H-M   'P 1'
#
loop_
_entity.id
_entity.type
_entity.pdbx_description
1 polymer ?
#
loop_
_entity_poly.entity_id
_entity_poly.type
_entity_poly.pdbx_seq_one_letter_code
_entity_poly.pdbx_strand_id
1 'polypeptide(L)'
;MVRSRAGLRGAAAAALAALMELADTSAWTNRHRDDAVRTDFDTRVIQGKMAMCSPVLMELLWSARNPGGFDDVVSQMAALPQLAADRPVWDRAIVVWRMLVGRGRHRQAQQFDLLVAAAAELAGVMVCHYDRHFEVIAEVTGQPVRAIAPLGTL
;
A
#
# COMPACT_ATOMS: atom_id res chain seq x y z
N MET A 1 -2.27 8.91 39.10
CA MET A 1 -3.07 8.99 37.84
C MET A 1 -2.65 7.84 36.94
N VAL A 2 -3.35 6.71 37.00
CA VAL A 2 -3.00 5.46 36.30
C VAL A 2 -3.52 5.59 34.86
N ARG A 3 -2.64 5.64 33.87
CA ARG A 3 -3.04 5.55 32.45
C ARG A 3 -3.65 4.17 32.22
N SER A 4 -4.90 4.14 31.76
CA SER A 4 -5.65 2.92 31.48
C SER A 4 -4.88 2.02 30.50
N ARG A 5 -4.87 0.69 30.75
CA ARG A 5 -4.26 -0.33 29.86
C ARG A 5 -4.79 -0.25 28.43
N ALA A 6 -6.03 0.22 28.24
CA ALA A 6 -6.63 0.46 26.92
C ALA A 6 -5.92 1.61 26.16
N GLY A 7 -5.57 2.70 26.83
CA GLY A 7 -4.84 3.83 26.23
C GLY A 7 -3.40 3.46 25.82
N LEU A 8 -2.74 2.61 26.60
CA LEU A 8 -1.39 2.12 26.25
C LEU A 8 -1.40 1.16 25.06
N ARG A 9 -2.42 0.30 24.95
CA ARG A 9 -2.60 -0.58 23.78
C ARG A 9 -2.91 0.21 22.50
N GLY A 10 -3.74 1.25 22.59
CA GLY A 10 -4.06 2.13 21.47
C GLY A 10 -2.84 2.90 20.97
N ALA A 11 -2.03 3.45 21.88
CA ALA A 11 -0.79 4.16 21.54
C ALA A 11 0.27 3.22 20.89
N ALA A 12 0.40 2.00 21.40
CA ALA A 12 1.31 1.01 20.83
C ALA A 12 0.86 0.54 19.43
N ALA A 13 -0.45 0.34 19.23
CA ALA A 13 -1.00 -0.01 17.92
C ALA A 13 -0.81 1.13 16.90
N ALA A 14 -1.04 2.39 17.30
CA ALA A 14 -0.80 3.55 16.46
C ALA A 14 0.68 3.73 16.10
N ALA A 15 1.59 3.50 17.07
CA ALA A 15 3.03 3.53 16.82
C ALA A 15 3.48 2.41 15.87
N LEU A 16 2.90 1.22 15.98
CA LEU A 16 3.19 0.11 15.06
C LEU A 16 2.67 0.42 13.65
N ALA A 17 1.44 0.94 13.53
CA ALA A 17 0.85 1.34 12.25
C ALA A 17 1.70 2.44 11.56
N ALA A 18 2.25 3.40 12.33
CA ALA A 18 3.13 4.45 11.80
C ALA A 18 4.46 3.91 11.21
N LEU A 19 4.84 2.66 11.57
CA LEU A 19 6.04 1.99 11.04
C LEU A 19 5.71 1.04 9.89
N MET A 20 4.43 0.75 9.64
CA MET A 20 3.97 -0.12 8.56
C MET A 20 3.74 0.67 7.27
N GLU A 21 3.97 -0.01 6.16
CA GLU A 21 3.69 0.48 4.82
C GLU A 21 2.81 -0.52 4.09
N LEU A 22 1.87 -0.05 3.28
CA LEU A 22 1.18 -0.87 2.30
C LEU A 22 1.95 -0.78 0.98
N ALA A 23 2.57 -1.88 0.57
CA ALA A 23 3.32 -1.91 -0.68
C ALA A 23 2.39 -2.14 -1.87
N ASP A 24 2.38 -1.19 -2.79
CA ASP A 24 1.70 -1.31 -4.08
C ASP A 24 2.41 -2.28 -5.02
N THR A 25 1.71 -2.78 -6.02
CA THR A 25 2.24 -3.67 -7.06
C THR A 25 3.46 -3.09 -7.75
N SER A 26 3.50 -1.77 -7.98
CA SER A 26 4.65 -1.09 -8.59
C SER A 26 5.92 -1.20 -7.74
N ALA A 27 5.82 -1.17 -6.42
CA ALA A 27 6.94 -1.40 -5.52
C ALA A 27 7.41 -2.86 -5.57
N TRP A 28 6.46 -3.82 -5.49
CA TRP A 28 6.76 -5.26 -5.59
C TRP A 28 7.49 -5.63 -6.88
N THR A 29 7.08 -5.07 -8.01
CA THR A 29 7.64 -5.41 -9.32
C THR A 29 8.95 -4.68 -9.62
N ASN A 30 9.09 -3.41 -9.23
CA ASN A 30 10.27 -2.63 -9.57
C ASN A 30 11.45 -2.79 -8.59
N ARG A 31 11.23 -3.30 -7.36
CA ARG A 31 12.31 -3.48 -6.38
C ARG A 31 13.48 -4.33 -6.89
N HIS A 32 13.24 -5.21 -7.86
CA HIS A 32 14.26 -6.09 -8.44
C HIS A 32 15.23 -5.41 -9.41
N ARG A 33 14.96 -4.15 -9.79
CA ARG A 33 15.79 -3.42 -10.75
C ARG A 33 17.07 -2.83 -10.15
N ASP A 34 17.16 -2.78 -8.82
CA ASP A 34 18.32 -2.29 -8.09
C ASP A 34 18.54 -3.14 -6.82
N ASP A 35 19.77 -3.57 -6.58
CA ASP A 35 20.08 -4.48 -5.46
C ASP A 35 19.95 -3.81 -4.10
N ALA A 36 20.25 -2.51 -3.97
CA ALA A 36 20.12 -1.79 -2.71
C ALA A 36 18.64 -1.57 -2.37
N VAL A 37 17.82 -1.20 -3.37
CA VAL A 37 16.37 -1.06 -3.24
C VAL A 37 15.73 -2.39 -2.84
N ARG A 38 16.12 -3.49 -3.50
CA ARG A 38 15.64 -4.83 -3.17
C ARG A 38 15.98 -5.20 -1.73
N THR A 39 17.22 -4.97 -1.31
CA THR A 39 17.69 -5.30 0.05
C THR A 39 16.92 -4.52 1.11
N ASP A 40 16.70 -3.21 0.94
CA ASP A 40 15.89 -2.40 1.86
C ASP A 40 14.45 -2.90 1.92
N PHE A 41 13.82 -3.13 0.76
CA PHE A 41 12.45 -3.60 0.67
C PHE A 41 12.26 -4.96 1.33
N ASP A 42 13.10 -5.95 0.99
CA ASP A 42 13.01 -7.31 1.53
C ASP A 42 13.31 -7.33 3.04
N THR A 43 14.21 -6.47 3.52
CA THR A 43 14.45 -6.29 4.97
C THR A 43 13.20 -5.82 5.69
N ARG A 44 12.43 -4.87 5.12
CA ARG A 44 11.15 -4.40 5.68
C ARG A 44 10.09 -5.49 5.67
N VAL A 45 10.05 -6.31 4.63
CA VAL A 45 9.16 -7.48 4.56
C VAL A 45 9.47 -8.46 5.70
N ILE A 46 10.74 -8.83 5.87
CA ILE A 46 11.20 -9.75 6.94
C ILE A 46 10.89 -9.19 8.34
N GLN A 47 10.97 -7.87 8.51
CA GLN A 47 10.64 -7.18 9.77
C GLN A 47 9.12 -7.05 10.02
N GLY A 48 8.26 -7.54 9.13
CA GLY A 48 6.80 -7.42 9.24
C GLY A 48 6.28 -5.99 9.07
N LYS A 49 7.05 -5.13 8.41
CA LYS A 49 6.70 -3.72 8.16
C LYS A 49 5.97 -3.48 6.84
N MET A 50 5.84 -4.50 6.00
CA MET A 50 5.09 -4.42 4.75
C MET A 50 3.77 -5.14 4.89
N ALA A 51 2.69 -4.41 4.63
CA ALA A 51 1.34 -4.93 4.58
C ALA A 51 0.90 -5.21 3.13
N MET A 52 -0.18 -5.97 3.02
CA MET A 52 -0.83 -6.38 1.79
C MET A 52 -2.32 -6.05 1.86
N CYS A 53 -2.96 -5.86 0.70
CA CYS A 53 -4.42 -5.82 0.58
C CYS A 53 -4.88 -6.54 -0.69
N SER A 54 -6.15 -6.90 -0.75
CA SER A 54 -6.70 -7.69 -1.87
C SER A 54 -6.51 -7.03 -3.24
N PRO A 55 -6.64 -5.71 -3.44
CA PRO A 55 -6.36 -5.06 -4.72
C PRO A 55 -4.93 -5.34 -5.23
N VAL A 56 -3.91 -5.20 -4.37
CA VAL A 56 -2.51 -5.50 -4.72
C VAL A 56 -2.35 -6.98 -5.06
N LEU A 57 -2.94 -7.89 -4.27
CA LEU A 57 -2.89 -9.32 -4.54
C LEU A 57 -3.47 -9.63 -5.93
N MET A 58 -4.61 -9.05 -6.28
CA MET A 58 -5.25 -9.27 -7.59
C MET A 58 -4.35 -8.86 -8.76
N GLU A 59 -3.65 -7.74 -8.64
CA GLU A 59 -2.71 -7.29 -9.67
C GLU A 59 -1.47 -8.18 -9.77
N LEU A 60 -0.91 -8.62 -8.63
CA LEU A 60 0.22 -9.56 -8.64
C LEU A 60 -0.16 -10.90 -9.28
N LEU A 61 -1.36 -11.41 -9.00
CA LEU A 61 -1.88 -12.65 -9.57
C LEU A 61 -2.11 -12.57 -11.09
N TRP A 62 -2.36 -11.36 -11.63
CA TRP A 62 -2.47 -11.16 -13.08
C TRP A 62 -1.22 -11.59 -13.83
N SER A 63 -0.05 -11.56 -13.21
CA SER A 63 1.22 -11.99 -13.81
C SER A 63 1.48 -13.49 -13.72
N ALA A 64 0.68 -14.24 -12.98
CA ALA A 64 0.86 -15.69 -12.82
C ALA A 64 0.57 -16.42 -14.14
N ARG A 65 1.50 -17.31 -14.54
CA ARG A 65 1.44 -17.99 -15.85
C ARG A 65 0.89 -19.41 -15.78
N ASN A 66 0.78 -19.97 -14.59
CA ASN A 66 0.29 -21.33 -14.35
C ASN A 66 -0.26 -21.45 -12.92
N PRO A 67 -1.04 -22.53 -12.62
CA PRO A 67 -1.64 -22.71 -11.29
C PRO A 67 -0.63 -22.72 -10.14
N GLY A 68 0.53 -23.36 -10.30
CA GLY A 68 1.56 -23.41 -9.25
C GLY A 68 2.10 -22.02 -8.91
N GLY A 69 2.44 -21.21 -9.92
CA GLY A 69 2.88 -19.83 -9.70
C GLY A 69 1.79 -18.94 -9.09
N PHE A 70 0.53 -19.20 -9.42
CA PHE A 70 -0.61 -18.54 -8.77
C PHE A 70 -0.68 -18.88 -7.27
N ASP A 71 -0.61 -20.17 -6.93
CA ASP A 71 -0.67 -20.65 -5.55
C ASP A 71 0.53 -20.15 -4.72
N ASP A 72 1.72 -20.08 -5.33
CA ASP A 72 2.92 -19.52 -4.69
C ASP A 72 2.74 -18.05 -4.32
N VAL A 73 2.21 -17.23 -5.21
CA VAL A 73 1.93 -15.81 -4.94
C VAL A 73 0.90 -15.69 -3.82
N VAL A 74 -0.22 -16.44 -3.87
CA VAL A 74 -1.23 -16.42 -2.80
C VAL A 74 -0.61 -16.77 -1.46
N SER A 75 0.19 -17.85 -1.39
CA SER A 75 0.80 -18.32 -0.14
C SER A 75 1.79 -17.31 0.44
N GLN A 76 2.64 -16.72 -0.41
CA GLN A 76 3.62 -15.71 0.02
C GLN A 76 2.93 -14.44 0.53
N MET A 77 1.93 -13.97 -0.18
CA MET A 77 1.21 -12.74 0.19
C MET A 77 0.33 -12.92 1.41
N ALA A 78 -0.23 -14.13 1.64
CA ALA A 78 -1.02 -14.45 2.83
C ALA A 78 -0.20 -14.41 4.14
N ALA A 79 1.13 -14.56 4.05
CA ALA A 79 2.03 -14.47 5.21
C ALA A 79 2.25 -13.03 5.71
N LEU A 80 1.87 -12.02 4.93
CA LEU A 80 2.04 -10.61 5.27
C LEU A 80 0.86 -10.10 6.10
N PRO A 81 1.03 -9.01 6.89
CA PRO A 81 -0.07 -8.29 7.50
C PRO A 81 -1.11 -7.88 6.45
N GLN A 82 -2.39 -8.20 6.70
CA GLN A 82 -3.47 -7.94 5.76
C GLN A 82 -4.25 -6.69 6.16
N LEU A 83 -4.41 -5.74 5.24
CA LEU A 83 -5.29 -4.58 5.41
C LEU A 83 -6.64 -4.87 4.74
N ALA A 84 -7.71 -4.36 5.34
CA ALA A 84 -9.05 -4.49 4.81
C ALA A 84 -9.19 -3.77 3.45
N ALA A 85 -9.97 -4.38 2.56
CA ALA A 85 -10.43 -3.77 1.32
C ALA A 85 -11.98 -3.90 1.26
N ASP A 86 -12.61 -3.54 2.36
CA ASP A 86 -14.04 -3.63 2.61
C ASP A 86 -14.83 -2.42 2.07
N ARG A 87 -16.10 -2.35 2.36
CA ARG A 87 -16.99 -1.29 1.86
C ARG A 87 -16.50 0.11 2.19
N PRO A 88 -16.02 0.44 3.41
CA PRO A 88 -15.43 1.75 3.70
C PRO A 88 -14.28 2.14 2.78
N VAL A 89 -13.40 1.20 2.41
CA VAL A 89 -12.29 1.43 1.47
C VAL A 89 -12.81 1.82 0.08
N TRP A 90 -13.81 1.10 -0.42
CA TRP A 90 -14.45 1.42 -1.71
C TRP A 90 -15.12 2.80 -1.70
N ASP A 91 -15.86 3.11 -0.64
CA ASP A 91 -16.53 4.39 -0.49
C ASP A 91 -15.50 5.53 -0.45
N ARG A 92 -14.40 5.35 0.28
CA ARG A 92 -13.31 6.34 0.34
C ARG A 92 -12.62 6.52 -1.01
N ALA A 93 -12.33 5.45 -1.73
CA ALA A 93 -11.75 5.51 -3.08
C ALA A 93 -12.62 6.33 -4.04
N ILE A 94 -13.94 6.17 -4.00
CA ILE A 94 -14.89 6.97 -4.80
C ILE A 94 -14.82 8.44 -4.42
N VAL A 95 -14.74 8.77 -3.13
CA VAL A 95 -14.59 10.16 -2.66
C VAL A 95 -13.30 10.78 -3.19
N VAL A 96 -12.18 10.06 -3.11
CA VAL A 96 -10.87 10.53 -3.64
C VAL A 96 -10.95 10.71 -5.15
N TRP A 97 -11.59 9.79 -5.86
CA TRP A 97 -11.79 9.94 -7.30
C TRP A 97 -12.57 11.21 -7.66
N ARG A 98 -13.64 11.51 -6.90
CA ARG A 98 -14.38 12.77 -7.06
C ARG A 98 -13.50 14.00 -6.84
N MET A 99 -12.58 13.97 -5.85
CA MET A 99 -11.62 15.05 -5.61
C MET A 99 -10.71 15.26 -6.82
N LEU A 100 -10.23 14.19 -7.45
CA LEU A 100 -9.43 14.24 -8.66
C LEU A 100 -10.23 14.77 -9.86
N VAL A 101 -11.50 14.39 -10.00
CA VAL A 101 -12.42 14.96 -11.02
C VAL A 101 -12.53 16.46 -10.86
N GLY A 102 -12.74 16.95 -9.63
CA GLY A 102 -12.83 18.38 -9.34
C GLY A 102 -11.57 19.19 -9.70
N ARG A 103 -10.42 18.50 -9.83
CA ARG A 103 -9.16 19.11 -10.27
C ARG A 103 -8.79 18.78 -11.72
N GLY A 104 -9.67 18.11 -12.48
CA GLY A 104 -9.42 17.68 -13.86
C GLY A 104 -8.35 16.58 -13.98
N ARG A 105 -8.05 15.86 -12.89
CA ARG A 105 -6.94 14.89 -12.79
C ARG A 105 -7.37 13.43 -12.66
N HIS A 106 -8.64 13.13 -12.86
CA HIS A 106 -9.21 11.79 -12.63
C HIS A 106 -8.61 10.67 -13.52
N ARG A 107 -7.95 11.03 -14.62
CA ARG A 107 -7.25 10.07 -15.50
C ARG A 107 -5.78 9.85 -15.11
N GLN A 108 -5.30 10.50 -14.07
CA GLN A 108 -3.94 10.40 -13.57
C GLN A 108 -3.82 9.44 -12.38
N ALA A 109 -4.83 8.62 -12.14
CA ALA A 109 -4.82 7.51 -11.18
C ALA A 109 -5.75 6.41 -11.71
N GLN A 110 -5.39 5.16 -11.45
CA GLN A 110 -6.22 4.00 -11.81
C GLN A 110 -7.09 3.57 -10.63
N GLN A 111 -8.10 2.74 -10.91
CA GLN A 111 -9.07 2.32 -9.89
C GLN A 111 -8.41 1.55 -8.75
N PHE A 112 -7.48 0.64 -9.06
CA PHE A 112 -6.76 -0.12 -8.03
C PHE A 112 -5.85 0.77 -7.19
N ASP A 113 -5.19 1.78 -7.78
CA ASP A 113 -4.38 2.75 -7.02
C ASP A 113 -5.23 3.49 -5.98
N LEU A 114 -6.46 3.86 -6.35
CA LEU A 114 -7.40 4.52 -5.43
C LEU A 114 -7.82 3.59 -4.28
N LEU A 115 -8.02 2.30 -4.55
CA LEU A 115 -8.33 1.31 -3.51
C LEU A 115 -7.14 1.06 -2.58
N VAL A 116 -5.94 0.94 -3.12
CA VAL A 116 -4.70 0.79 -2.34
C VAL A 116 -4.48 2.01 -1.46
N ALA A 117 -4.59 3.21 -2.03
CA ALA A 117 -4.46 4.47 -1.29
C ALA A 117 -5.50 4.60 -0.17
N ALA A 118 -6.78 4.28 -0.46
CA ALA A 118 -7.85 4.32 0.54
C ALA A 118 -7.65 3.29 1.65
N ALA A 119 -7.21 2.07 1.33
CA ALA A 119 -6.90 1.04 2.33
C ALA A 119 -5.78 1.49 3.27
N ALA A 120 -4.70 2.07 2.73
CA ALA A 120 -3.60 2.60 3.52
C ALA A 120 -4.04 3.77 4.41
N GLU A 121 -4.79 4.72 3.85
CA GLU A 121 -5.29 5.90 4.57
C GLU A 121 -6.17 5.50 5.75
N LEU A 122 -7.15 4.61 5.54
CA LEU A 122 -8.06 4.17 6.60
C LEU A 122 -7.37 3.30 7.66
N ALA A 123 -6.30 2.59 7.29
CA ALA A 123 -5.47 1.85 8.24
C ALA A 123 -4.43 2.72 8.95
N GLY A 124 -4.25 3.97 8.55
CA GLY A 124 -3.24 4.88 9.12
C GLY A 124 -1.80 4.49 8.78
N VAL A 125 -1.58 3.85 7.64
CA VAL A 125 -0.25 3.43 7.16
C VAL A 125 0.16 4.20 5.90
N MET A 126 1.46 4.24 5.62
CA MET A 126 2.02 4.87 4.42
C MET A 126 1.89 3.94 3.21
N VAL A 127 1.67 4.50 2.01
CA VAL A 127 1.80 3.75 0.76
C VAL A 127 3.26 3.72 0.33
N CYS A 128 3.79 2.52 0.08
CA CYS A 128 5.10 2.30 -0.54
C CYS A 128 4.89 1.97 -2.03
N HIS A 129 5.46 2.76 -2.93
CA HIS A 129 5.17 2.66 -4.36
C HIS A 129 6.38 2.95 -5.25
N TYR A 130 6.20 2.73 -6.57
CA TYR A 130 7.05 3.23 -7.63
C TYR A 130 6.20 3.68 -8.83
N ASP A 131 5.13 4.46 -8.53
CA ASP A 131 4.20 4.96 -9.54
C ASP A 131 3.78 6.41 -9.18
N ARG A 132 3.80 7.29 -10.18
CA ARG A 132 3.39 8.69 -10.05
C ARG A 132 1.91 8.85 -9.64
N HIS A 133 1.07 7.87 -9.89
CA HIS A 133 -0.35 7.92 -9.51
C HIS A 133 -0.52 8.18 -8.00
N PHE A 134 0.33 7.59 -7.15
CA PHE A 134 0.26 7.80 -5.70
C PHE A 134 0.68 9.20 -5.27
N GLU A 135 1.62 9.83 -5.97
CA GLU A 135 1.95 11.25 -5.75
C GLU A 135 0.74 12.14 -6.06
N VAL A 136 0.04 11.86 -7.17
CA VAL A 136 -1.18 12.58 -7.57
C VAL A 136 -2.30 12.41 -6.53
N ILE A 137 -2.48 11.20 -6.01
CA ILE A 137 -3.47 10.91 -4.96
C ILE A 137 -3.09 11.64 -3.67
N ALA A 138 -1.82 11.61 -3.28
CA ALA A 138 -1.31 12.29 -2.08
C ALA A 138 -1.53 13.81 -2.12
N GLU A 139 -1.40 14.43 -3.30
CA GLU A 139 -1.67 15.88 -3.46
C GLU A 139 -3.13 16.28 -3.13
N VAL A 140 -4.09 15.38 -3.30
CA VAL A 140 -5.50 15.69 -3.00
C VAL A 140 -5.93 15.20 -1.62
N THR A 141 -5.29 14.14 -1.08
CA THR A 141 -5.65 13.54 0.22
C THR A 141 -4.79 14.02 1.37
N GLY A 142 -3.54 14.39 1.10
CA GLY A 142 -2.53 14.69 2.13
C GLY A 142 -1.96 13.43 2.80
N GLN A 143 -2.30 12.21 2.32
CA GLN A 143 -1.79 10.98 2.91
C GLN A 143 -0.30 10.79 2.66
N PRO A 144 0.44 10.15 3.58
CA PRO A 144 1.86 9.88 3.40
C PRO A 144 2.08 8.80 2.33
N VAL A 145 3.02 9.04 1.43
CA VAL A 145 3.47 8.10 0.42
C VAL A 145 5.01 8.07 0.39
N ARG A 146 5.60 6.94 -0.01
CA ARG A 146 7.03 6.78 -0.16
C ARG A 146 7.35 5.99 -1.43
N ALA A 147 8.07 6.60 -2.34
CA ALA A 147 8.65 5.88 -3.47
C ALA A 147 9.85 5.03 -3.00
N ILE A 148 9.98 3.80 -3.54
CA ILE A 148 11.12 2.91 -3.22
C ILE A 148 12.46 3.44 -3.74
N ALA A 149 12.41 4.30 -4.76
CA ALA A 149 13.52 5.06 -5.33
C ALA A 149 12.95 6.33 -5.99
N PRO A 150 13.76 7.34 -6.32
CA PRO A 150 13.29 8.47 -7.10
C PRO A 150 12.62 8.00 -8.39
N LEU A 151 11.42 8.51 -8.69
CA LEU A 151 10.64 8.06 -9.85
C LEU A 151 11.40 8.27 -11.16
N GLY A 152 11.47 7.21 -11.98
CA GLY A 152 12.19 7.22 -13.25
C GLY A 152 13.67 6.84 -13.16
N THR A 153 14.16 6.39 -12.00
CA THR A 153 15.56 5.96 -11.83
C THR A 153 15.76 4.44 -11.88
N LEU A 154 14.68 3.65 -11.76
CA LEU A 154 14.70 2.19 -11.85
C LEU A 154 14.30 1.69 -13.24
#